data_5ef183172e276e069f6a2c5ce87212f3
#
_entry.id   5ef183172e276e069f6a2c5ce87212f3
#
_cell.length_a   1.000
_cell.length_b   1.000
_cell.length_c   1.000
_cell.angle_alpha   90.00
_cell.angle_beta   90.00
_cell.angle_gamma   90.00
#
_symmetry.space_group_name_H-M   'P 1'
#
loop_
_entity.id
_entity.type
_entity.pdbx_description
1 polymer ?
#
loop_
_entity_poly.entity_id
_entity_poly.type
_entity_poly.pdbx_seq_one_letter_code
_entity_poly.pdbx_strand_id
1 'polypeptide(L)'
;MKKMKRLWTKAMTITAIGGFTTLLSGCNMMETDLSACPMGLYVHFKYDYNIERADMFADHVGSVTVYVFDENGKFVTQKEESNTAESKPLKSKDFCVHFADGELPEGTYQILALAQQKSYTECLATNGAKFRRTELQPGEPMENLRIRLDREAVTADGTANVPHEGMPLDTLFATLKDTGKGPKLLPVDTVTLKKGYEVRDTLELVRDTKQIHISLRQTEDPANMAAERYDVCIIDRNGTLLFNNETDATDNLLHYSPFSIWDTEYETHAAPSARAEEGETNHIGRTAHFQLSTSRLVNRTPATDNARLIITSRETGEKVVDVNLPALLNDARNYYDQFMPLQEFLDREYRYNLDFFLAGGRWTYVNISIGVLSWSVRVQNVVLE
;
A
#
# COMPACT_ATOMS: atom_id res chain seq x y z
N MET A 1 30.71 -81.29 20.14
CA MET A 1 30.65 -79.83 20.45
C MET A 1 32.09 -79.15 20.45
N LYS A 2 33.16 -79.78 20.05
CA LYS A 2 34.50 -79.12 20.03
C LYS A 2 35.00 -78.73 18.63
N LYS A 3 34.30 -79.06 17.55
CA LYS A 3 34.69 -78.72 16.17
C LYS A 3 34.07 -77.42 15.62
N MET A 4 33.12 -76.90 16.27
CA MET A 4 32.37 -75.67 15.80
C MET A 4 33.00 -74.37 16.31
N LYS A 5 33.80 -74.40 17.37
CA LYS A 5 34.48 -73.24 17.92
C LYS A 5 35.73 -72.79 17.17
N ARG A 6 36.29 -73.64 16.29
CA ARG A 6 37.52 -73.34 15.55
C ARG A 6 37.29 -72.68 14.19
N LEU A 7 36.05 -72.68 13.68
CA LEU A 7 35.74 -72.02 12.42
C LEU A 7 35.37 -70.51 12.62
N TRP A 8 34.89 -70.17 13.82
CA TRP A 8 34.51 -68.77 14.09
C TRP A 8 35.74 -67.87 14.37
N THR A 9 36.82 -68.38 14.87
CA THR A 9 38.02 -67.55 15.13
C THR A 9 38.87 -67.28 13.88
N LYS A 10 38.65 -68.02 12.77
CA LYS A 10 39.36 -67.73 11.50
C LYS A 10 38.57 -66.81 10.58
N ALA A 11 37.24 -66.67 10.76
CA ALA A 11 36.42 -65.77 10.00
C ALA A 11 36.48 -64.31 10.52
N MET A 12 36.84 -64.13 11.82
CA MET A 12 36.89 -62.80 12.42
C MET A 12 38.25 -62.05 12.19
N THR A 13 39.27 -62.77 11.79
CA THR A 13 40.61 -62.16 11.54
C THR A 13 40.76 -61.64 10.10
N ILE A 14 39.94 -62.12 9.15
CA ILE A 14 39.96 -61.68 7.75
C ILE A 14 39.13 -60.42 7.54
N THR A 15 38.11 -60.20 8.36
CA THR A 15 37.25 -59.04 8.27
C THR A 15 37.87 -57.77 8.90
N ALA A 16 38.88 -57.91 9.79
CA ALA A 16 39.56 -56.79 10.44
C ALA A 16 40.69 -56.17 9.60
N ILE A 17 41.16 -56.87 8.57
CA ILE A 17 42.25 -56.35 7.69
C ILE A 17 41.64 -55.70 6.42
N GLY A 18 40.45 -56.08 6.02
CA GLY A 18 39.74 -55.45 4.90
C GLY A 18 39.06 -54.10 5.22
N GLY A 19 38.88 -53.79 6.51
CA GLY A 19 38.20 -52.56 6.94
C GLY A 19 39.10 -51.35 7.17
N PHE A 20 40.44 -51.52 7.10
CA PHE A 20 41.37 -50.43 7.40
C PHE A 20 42.01 -49.77 6.18
N THR A 21 41.73 -50.27 4.98
CA THR A 21 42.28 -49.70 3.73
C THR A 21 41.27 -48.79 2.98
N THR A 22 40.08 -48.58 3.51
CA THR A 22 39.10 -47.68 2.88
C THR A 22 38.96 -46.32 3.57
N LEU A 23 39.82 -46.00 4.54
CA LEU A 23 39.79 -44.72 5.25
C LEU A 23 40.86 -43.71 4.81
N LEU A 24 41.55 -43.92 3.69
CA LEU A 24 42.58 -43.03 3.17
C LEU A 24 42.25 -42.42 1.79
N SER A 25 41.02 -42.52 1.32
CA SER A 25 40.59 -41.78 0.11
C SER A 25 39.64 -40.60 0.44
N GLY A 26 39.92 -39.93 1.55
CA GLY A 26 39.13 -38.80 2.01
C GLY A 26 39.88 -37.48 2.02
N CYS A 27 40.63 -37.15 0.97
CA CYS A 27 41.27 -35.85 0.83
C CYS A 27 41.25 -35.36 -0.63
N ASN A 28 40.10 -35.42 -1.28
CA ASN A 28 39.84 -34.66 -2.51
C ASN A 28 38.44 -34.06 -2.50
N MET A 29 38.04 -33.47 -1.34
CA MET A 29 36.83 -32.71 -1.20
C MET A 29 37.17 -31.25 -0.87
N MET A 30 38.02 -30.62 -1.68
CA MET A 30 38.25 -29.18 -1.62
C MET A 30 38.31 -28.53 -3.01
N GLU A 31 37.58 -29.04 -3.94
CA GLU A 31 37.08 -28.27 -5.05
C GLU A 31 35.55 -28.43 -5.04
N THR A 32 34.92 -27.94 -3.97
CA THR A 32 33.52 -27.61 -4.09
C THR A 32 33.44 -26.51 -5.14
N ASP A 33 32.88 -26.86 -6.27
CA ASP A 33 32.45 -25.90 -7.27
C ASP A 33 31.53 -24.88 -6.57
N LEU A 34 32.13 -23.77 -6.12
CA LEU A 34 31.41 -22.67 -5.43
C LEU A 34 30.49 -21.92 -6.40
N SER A 35 30.53 -22.26 -7.71
CA SER A 35 29.62 -21.69 -8.70
C SER A 35 28.15 -22.08 -8.47
N ALA A 36 27.87 -23.11 -7.67
CA ALA A 36 26.54 -23.53 -7.28
C ALA A 36 26.11 -22.95 -5.91
N CYS A 37 26.98 -22.23 -5.19
CA CYS A 37 26.57 -21.55 -3.97
C CYS A 37 25.79 -20.29 -4.35
N PRO A 38 24.59 -20.08 -3.76
CA PRO A 38 23.85 -18.85 -3.97
C PRO A 38 24.65 -17.68 -3.38
N MET A 39 25.27 -16.86 -4.25
CA MET A 39 26.04 -15.68 -3.86
C MET A 39 25.33 -14.43 -4.37
N GLY A 40 25.52 -13.32 -3.68
CA GLY A 40 24.93 -12.05 -4.06
C GLY A 40 23.86 -11.56 -3.08
N LEU A 41 23.02 -10.64 -3.54
CA LEU A 41 21.97 -10.00 -2.74
C LEU A 41 20.60 -10.58 -3.08
N TYR A 42 19.90 -11.08 -2.07
CA TYR A 42 18.54 -11.58 -2.14
C TYR A 42 17.61 -10.62 -1.38
N VAL A 43 16.80 -9.89 -2.10
CA VAL A 43 15.84 -8.92 -1.53
C VAL A 43 14.48 -9.57 -1.47
N HIS A 44 14.00 -9.88 -0.27
CA HIS A 44 12.67 -10.36 0.03
C HIS A 44 11.73 -9.18 0.33
N PHE A 45 10.44 -9.45 0.33
CA PHE A 45 9.42 -8.43 0.56
C PHE A 45 8.35 -8.93 1.49
N LYS A 46 7.74 -8.00 2.25
CA LYS A 46 6.52 -8.23 2.99
C LYS A 46 5.64 -6.99 2.98
N TYR A 47 4.34 -7.20 3.05
CA TYR A 47 3.34 -6.15 3.19
C TYR A 47 2.46 -6.45 4.41
N ASP A 48 3.03 -6.35 5.62
CA ASP A 48 2.35 -6.47 6.90
C ASP A 48 2.14 -5.11 7.59
N TYR A 49 2.66 -4.03 6.99
CA TYR A 49 2.38 -2.66 7.40
C TYR A 49 1.00 -2.22 6.87
N ASN A 50 -0.04 -2.94 7.30
CA ASN A 50 -1.45 -2.70 7.01
C ASN A 50 -2.27 -2.82 8.29
N ILE A 51 -3.55 -2.45 8.23
CA ILE A 51 -4.42 -2.45 9.41
C ILE A 51 -4.69 -3.86 9.97
N GLU A 52 -4.63 -4.86 9.12
CA GLU A 52 -4.83 -6.27 9.47
C GLU A 52 -3.59 -6.89 10.12
N ARG A 53 -2.44 -6.23 10.01
CA ARG A 53 -1.12 -6.70 10.51
C ARG A 53 -0.78 -8.11 10.02
N ALA A 54 -1.19 -8.42 8.80
CA ALA A 54 -0.93 -9.68 8.13
C ALA A 54 -0.12 -9.46 6.86
N ASP A 55 0.81 -10.35 6.55
CA ASP A 55 1.57 -10.25 5.31
C ASP A 55 0.66 -10.58 4.11
N MET A 56 0.34 -9.56 3.35
CA MET A 56 -0.51 -9.61 2.17
C MET A 56 0.29 -9.41 0.87
N PHE A 57 1.61 -9.56 0.90
CA PHE A 57 2.45 -9.31 -0.28
C PHE A 57 1.99 -10.12 -1.49
N ALA A 58 1.87 -11.44 -1.35
CA ALA A 58 1.52 -12.32 -2.45
C ALA A 58 0.12 -12.05 -3.05
N ASP A 59 -0.79 -11.45 -2.28
CA ASP A 59 -2.16 -11.18 -2.71
C ASP A 59 -2.32 -9.79 -3.35
N HIS A 60 -1.53 -8.82 -2.92
CA HIS A 60 -1.71 -7.41 -3.31
C HIS A 60 -0.64 -6.89 -4.27
N VAL A 61 0.53 -7.53 -4.33
CA VAL A 61 1.66 -7.06 -5.14
C VAL A 61 1.85 -7.94 -6.36
N GLY A 62 1.94 -7.32 -7.53
CA GLY A 62 2.13 -8.01 -8.80
C GLY A 62 3.43 -7.63 -9.51
N SER A 63 4.10 -6.55 -9.09
CA SER A 63 5.45 -6.19 -9.52
C SER A 63 6.21 -5.45 -8.43
N VAL A 64 7.52 -5.62 -8.43
CA VAL A 64 8.46 -4.87 -7.57
C VAL A 64 9.64 -4.41 -8.38
N THR A 65 10.10 -3.17 -8.14
CA THR A 65 11.32 -2.61 -8.68
C THR A 65 12.22 -2.24 -7.52
N VAL A 66 13.37 -2.88 -7.41
CA VAL A 66 14.41 -2.57 -6.42
C VAL A 66 15.39 -1.58 -7.04
N TYR A 67 15.61 -0.47 -6.36
CA TYR A 67 16.62 0.53 -6.70
C TYR A 67 17.80 0.35 -5.76
N VAL A 68 19.01 0.35 -6.32
CA VAL A 68 20.28 0.19 -5.60
C VAL A 68 21.09 1.48 -5.76
N PHE A 69 21.52 2.02 -4.63
CA PHE A 69 22.38 3.20 -4.54
C PHE A 69 23.67 2.81 -3.78
N ASP A 70 24.78 3.48 -4.07
CA ASP A 70 26.00 3.30 -3.31
C ASP A 70 25.92 3.88 -1.88
N GLU A 71 26.98 3.78 -1.11
CA GLU A 71 27.06 4.33 0.26
C GLU A 71 26.84 5.84 0.33
N ASN A 72 27.08 6.56 -0.76
CA ASN A 72 26.89 8.00 -0.89
C ASN A 72 25.52 8.39 -1.46
N GLY A 73 24.62 7.43 -1.62
CA GLY A 73 23.28 7.65 -2.19
C GLY A 73 23.28 7.89 -3.70
N LYS A 74 24.30 7.45 -4.44
CA LYS A 74 24.36 7.54 -5.88
C LYS A 74 23.77 6.30 -6.51
N PHE A 75 22.87 6.49 -7.51
CA PHE A 75 22.22 5.41 -8.22
C PHE A 75 23.23 4.49 -8.92
N VAL A 76 23.11 3.20 -8.69
CA VAL A 76 23.95 2.16 -9.29
C VAL A 76 23.16 1.42 -10.36
N THR A 77 22.04 0.82 -9.97
CA THR A 77 21.20 0.01 -10.85
C THR A 77 19.79 -0.17 -10.28
N GLN A 78 18.90 -0.74 -11.08
CA GLN A 78 17.58 -1.20 -10.65
C GLN A 78 17.24 -2.53 -11.30
N LYS A 79 16.34 -3.29 -10.65
CA LYS A 79 15.83 -4.55 -11.18
C LYS A 79 14.34 -4.66 -10.89
N GLU A 80 13.54 -4.97 -11.93
CA GLU A 80 12.11 -5.21 -11.80
C GLU A 80 11.79 -6.68 -12.00
N GLU A 81 10.94 -7.22 -11.13
CA GLU A 81 10.33 -8.53 -11.26
C GLU A 81 8.81 -8.37 -11.23
N SER A 82 8.10 -9.09 -12.09
CA SER A 82 6.65 -8.96 -12.20
C SER A 82 5.95 -10.28 -12.48
N ASN A 83 4.70 -10.38 -12.01
CA ASN A 83 3.79 -11.43 -12.42
C ASN A 83 3.33 -11.17 -13.86
N THR A 84 3.31 -12.22 -14.67
CA THR A 84 2.74 -12.22 -16.02
C THR A 84 1.51 -13.14 -16.09
N ALA A 85 0.89 -13.23 -17.26
CA ALA A 85 -0.21 -14.16 -17.47
C ALA A 85 0.27 -15.63 -17.32
N GLU A 86 1.50 -15.93 -17.75
CA GLU A 86 2.08 -17.27 -17.77
C GLU A 86 2.82 -17.64 -16.49
N SER A 87 3.36 -16.66 -15.78
CA SER A 87 4.20 -16.87 -14.59
C SER A 87 3.87 -15.86 -13.49
N LYS A 88 3.74 -16.35 -12.27
CA LYS A 88 3.45 -15.52 -11.10
C LYS A 88 4.50 -15.69 -10.01
N PRO A 89 5.77 -15.28 -10.26
CA PRO A 89 6.87 -15.49 -9.33
C PRO A 89 6.62 -14.83 -7.97
N LEU A 90 6.00 -13.64 -7.92
CA LEU A 90 5.72 -12.91 -6.69
C LEU A 90 4.72 -13.63 -5.76
N LYS A 91 4.01 -14.65 -6.25
CA LYS A 91 3.14 -15.49 -5.42
C LYS A 91 3.86 -16.65 -4.75
N SER A 92 5.13 -16.86 -5.08
CA SER A 92 5.95 -17.85 -4.41
C SER A 92 6.28 -17.38 -2.99
N LYS A 93 6.21 -18.32 -2.04
CA LYS A 93 6.57 -18.04 -0.63
C LYS A 93 8.03 -17.61 -0.46
N ASP A 94 8.91 -18.09 -1.34
CA ASP A 94 10.35 -17.81 -1.29
C ASP A 94 10.78 -16.76 -2.33
N PHE A 95 9.81 -15.94 -2.80
CA PHE A 95 10.10 -14.92 -3.79
C PHE A 95 11.13 -13.91 -3.28
N CYS A 96 12.08 -13.58 -4.14
CA CYS A 96 13.04 -12.50 -3.93
C CYS A 96 13.50 -11.92 -5.27
N VAL A 97 13.95 -10.68 -5.26
CA VAL A 97 14.74 -10.10 -6.35
C VAL A 97 16.21 -10.40 -6.05
N HIS A 98 16.86 -11.11 -6.98
CA HIS A 98 18.23 -11.55 -6.82
C HIS A 98 19.19 -10.73 -7.70
N PHE A 99 20.20 -10.14 -7.08
CA PHE A 99 21.38 -9.58 -7.74
C PHE A 99 22.53 -10.56 -7.56
N ALA A 100 22.93 -11.22 -8.66
CA ALA A 100 23.97 -12.24 -8.65
C ALA A 100 25.34 -11.65 -8.30
N ASP A 101 26.26 -12.53 -7.87
CA ASP A 101 27.65 -12.15 -7.66
C ASP A 101 28.26 -11.59 -8.95
N GLY A 102 28.80 -10.39 -8.89
CA GLY A 102 29.30 -9.66 -10.06
C GLY A 102 28.33 -8.65 -10.69
N GLU A 103 27.02 -8.70 -10.42
CA GLU A 103 26.10 -7.60 -10.79
C GLU A 103 26.34 -6.38 -9.88
N LEU A 104 26.70 -6.62 -8.62
CA LEU A 104 27.07 -5.58 -7.66
C LEU A 104 28.46 -5.90 -7.09
N PRO A 105 29.44 -4.99 -7.21
CA PRO A 105 30.75 -5.13 -6.54
C PRO A 105 30.63 -5.25 -5.02
N GLU A 106 31.72 -5.68 -4.36
CA GLU A 106 31.81 -5.58 -2.91
C GLU A 106 31.65 -4.13 -2.45
N GLY A 107 30.86 -3.91 -1.41
CA GLY A 107 30.59 -2.57 -0.92
C GLY A 107 29.34 -2.48 -0.06
N THR A 108 29.09 -1.28 0.43
CA THR A 108 27.85 -0.94 1.16
C THR A 108 26.91 -0.22 0.21
N TYR A 109 25.67 -0.68 0.20
CA TYR A 109 24.61 -0.17 -0.67
C TYR A 109 23.40 0.23 0.15
N GLN A 110 22.68 1.21 -0.37
CA GLN A 110 21.36 1.60 0.10
C GLN A 110 20.34 1.09 -0.91
N ILE A 111 19.29 0.43 -0.42
CA ILE A 111 18.25 -0.16 -1.27
C ILE A 111 16.88 0.35 -0.86
N LEU A 112 16.02 0.56 -1.84
CA LEU A 112 14.59 0.82 -1.66
C LEU A 112 13.81 0.13 -2.77
N ALA A 113 12.51 -0.06 -2.56
CA ALA A 113 11.64 -0.63 -3.59
C ALA A 113 10.37 0.20 -3.78
N LEU A 114 9.92 0.19 -5.03
CA LEU A 114 8.57 0.58 -5.43
C LEU A 114 7.85 -0.66 -5.95
N ALA A 115 6.56 -0.81 -5.61
CA ALA A 115 5.79 -1.95 -6.05
C ALA A 115 4.39 -1.54 -6.53
N GLN A 116 3.78 -2.39 -7.35
CA GLN A 116 2.46 -2.16 -7.96
C GLN A 116 1.73 -3.50 -8.14
N GLN A 117 0.45 -3.46 -8.52
CA GLN A 117 -0.33 -4.68 -8.83
C GLN A 117 -0.03 -5.26 -10.21
N LYS A 118 0.55 -4.48 -11.11
CA LYS A 118 0.95 -4.84 -12.48
C LYS A 118 2.37 -4.38 -12.72
N SER A 119 3.02 -4.86 -13.77
CA SER A 119 4.30 -4.32 -14.21
C SER A 119 4.21 -2.81 -14.48
N TYR A 120 5.31 -2.10 -14.33
CA TYR A 120 5.32 -0.64 -14.56
C TYR A 120 4.87 -0.30 -15.98
N THR A 121 5.31 -1.09 -16.97
CA THR A 121 4.91 -0.92 -18.37
C THR A 121 3.40 -1.12 -18.56
N GLU A 122 2.80 -2.13 -17.93
CA GLU A 122 1.35 -2.34 -17.98
C GLU A 122 0.58 -1.20 -17.29
N CYS A 123 1.07 -0.71 -16.15
CA CYS A 123 0.47 0.44 -15.50
C CYS A 123 0.46 1.68 -16.40
N LEU A 124 1.54 1.94 -17.14
CA LEU A 124 1.60 3.06 -18.09
C LEU A 124 0.65 2.90 -19.28
N ALA A 125 0.25 1.68 -19.62
CA ALA A 125 -0.63 1.38 -20.74
C ALA A 125 -2.13 1.40 -20.41
N THR A 126 -2.51 1.47 -19.12
CA THR A 126 -3.92 1.52 -18.69
C THR A 126 -4.49 2.93 -18.81
N ASN A 127 -5.81 3.08 -18.65
CA ASN A 127 -6.47 4.40 -18.63
C ASN A 127 -6.28 5.11 -17.29
N GLY A 128 -6.52 6.42 -17.24
CA GLY A 128 -6.43 7.26 -16.05
C GLY A 128 -5.00 7.73 -15.71
N ALA A 129 -4.87 8.48 -14.64
CA ALA A 129 -3.59 9.05 -14.20
C ALA A 129 -2.60 7.98 -13.75
N LYS A 130 -1.32 8.17 -14.08
CA LYS A 130 -0.22 7.26 -13.80
C LYS A 130 0.76 7.85 -12.80
N PHE A 131 1.33 7.00 -11.98
CA PHE A 131 2.49 7.33 -11.15
C PHE A 131 3.77 7.17 -11.99
N ARG A 132 4.26 8.30 -12.52
CA ARG A 132 5.48 8.31 -13.33
C ARG A 132 6.71 8.43 -12.44
N ARG A 133 7.63 7.50 -12.63
CA ARG A 133 8.91 7.44 -11.90
C ARG A 133 9.98 8.21 -12.67
N THR A 134 10.87 8.91 -11.98
CA THR A 134 12.07 9.47 -12.59
C THR A 134 12.98 8.33 -13.07
N GLU A 135 13.42 8.41 -14.33
CA GLU A 135 14.46 7.52 -14.85
C GLU A 135 15.82 8.04 -14.35
N LEU A 136 16.48 7.27 -13.50
CA LEU A 136 17.79 7.61 -12.96
C LEU A 136 18.90 7.09 -13.86
N GLN A 137 19.96 7.89 -14.00
CA GLN A 137 21.21 7.45 -14.64
C GLN A 137 22.26 7.11 -13.57
N PRO A 138 23.15 6.12 -13.83
CA PRO A 138 24.21 5.77 -12.88
C PRO A 138 25.00 7.01 -12.40
N GLY A 139 25.16 7.13 -11.07
CA GLY A 139 25.82 8.25 -10.42
C GLY A 139 24.88 9.42 -10.04
N GLU A 140 23.61 9.40 -10.44
CA GLU A 140 22.64 10.42 -9.97
C GLU A 140 22.27 10.20 -8.50
N PRO A 141 22.01 11.29 -7.74
CA PRO A 141 21.62 11.18 -6.34
C PRO A 141 20.21 10.59 -6.20
N MET A 142 19.96 9.84 -5.11
CA MET A 142 18.67 9.22 -4.82
C MET A 142 17.55 10.27 -4.65
N GLU A 143 17.89 11.48 -4.27
CA GLU A 143 16.96 12.60 -4.15
C GLU A 143 16.31 12.99 -5.48
N ASN A 144 16.88 12.54 -6.60
CA ASN A 144 16.29 12.72 -7.93
C ASN A 144 15.15 11.72 -8.19
N LEU A 145 15.06 10.62 -7.43
CA LEU A 145 13.96 9.69 -7.58
C LEU A 145 12.67 10.33 -7.04
N ARG A 146 11.77 10.58 -7.96
CA ARG A 146 10.44 11.13 -7.69
C ARG A 146 9.38 10.28 -8.36
N ILE A 147 8.26 10.12 -7.71
CA ILE A 147 7.09 9.45 -8.25
C ILE A 147 6.00 10.50 -8.39
N ARG A 148 5.69 10.89 -9.62
CA ARG A 148 4.76 11.97 -9.93
C ARG A 148 3.47 11.43 -10.54
N LEU A 149 2.34 11.76 -9.92
CA LEU A 149 1.02 11.47 -10.44
C LEU A 149 0.69 12.38 -11.63
N ASP A 150 0.21 11.79 -12.73
CA ASP A 150 -0.29 12.53 -13.90
C ASP A 150 -1.41 13.48 -13.49
N ARG A 151 -1.39 14.66 -14.10
CA ARG A 151 -2.36 15.72 -13.84
C ARG A 151 -2.56 16.58 -15.09
N GLU A 152 -3.69 17.25 -15.16
CA GLU A 152 -3.97 18.26 -16.17
C GLU A 152 -3.19 19.55 -15.89
N ALA A 153 -3.36 20.54 -16.76
CA ALA A 153 -2.77 21.85 -16.58
C ALA A 153 -3.34 22.53 -15.30
N VAL A 154 -2.47 23.25 -14.59
CA VAL A 154 -2.84 23.99 -13.38
C VAL A 154 -3.84 25.08 -13.75
N THR A 155 -4.96 25.11 -13.06
CA THR A 155 -6.02 26.12 -13.21
C THR A 155 -5.68 27.43 -12.52
N ALA A 156 -6.47 28.49 -12.73
CA ALA A 156 -6.21 29.82 -12.20
C ALA A 156 -6.22 29.89 -10.65
N ASP A 157 -6.88 28.93 -9.99
CA ASP A 157 -6.91 28.80 -8.53
C ASP A 157 -5.72 28.03 -7.95
N GLY A 158 -4.78 27.59 -8.80
CA GLY A 158 -3.57 26.87 -8.38
C GLY A 158 -3.75 25.37 -8.17
N THR A 159 -4.88 24.81 -8.59
CA THR A 159 -5.17 23.38 -8.54
C THR A 159 -4.96 22.71 -9.91
N ALA A 160 -4.75 21.40 -9.92
CA ALA A 160 -4.67 20.59 -11.14
C ALA A 160 -5.56 19.35 -10.99
N ASN A 161 -6.39 19.05 -11.97
CA ASN A 161 -7.23 17.86 -11.94
C ASN A 161 -6.39 16.60 -12.16
N VAL A 162 -6.77 15.53 -11.47
CA VAL A 162 -6.25 14.17 -11.70
C VAL A 162 -7.22 13.45 -12.64
N PRO A 163 -6.83 13.15 -13.89
CA PRO A 163 -7.71 12.45 -14.82
C PRO A 163 -7.89 10.99 -14.36
N HIS A 164 -9.14 10.53 -14.21
CA HIS A 164 -9.42 9.16 -13.79
C HIS A 164 -9.95 8.26 -14.93
N GLU A 165 -10.58 8.84 -15.95
CA GLU A 165 -11.16 8.09 -17.10
C GLU A 165 -12.04 6.91 -16.66
N GLY A 166 -12.78 7.07 -15.55
CA GLY A 166 -13.64 6.03 -14.97
C GLY A 166 -12.92 4.93 -14.20
N MET A 167 -11.63 5.07 -13.93
CA MET A 167 -10.78 4.08 -13.25
C MET A 167 -10.20 4.64 -11.95
N PRO A 168 -10.00 3.81 -10.92
CA PRO A 168 -9.22 4.20 -9.74
C PRO A 168 -7.74 4.37 -10.11
N LEU A 169 -6.98 5.06 -9.26
CA LEU A 169 -5.53 5.08 -9.38
C LEU A 169 -4.96 3.67 -9.25
N ASP A 170 -3.93 3.36 -10.07
CA ASP A 170 -3.15 2.15 -9.90
C ASP A 170 -2.55 2.09 -8.48
N THR A 171 -2.50 0.90 -7.92
CA THR A 171 -1.96 0.74 -6.58
C THR A 171 -0.46 0.99 -6.59
N LEU A 172 0.01 1.87 -5.71
CA LEU A 172 1.41 2.16 -5.48
C LEU A 172 1.80 1.73 -4.07
N PHE A 173 2.94 1.06 -3.96
CA PHE A 173 3.60 0.75 -2.70
C PHE A 173 5.02 1.32 -2.72
N ALA A 174 5.49 1.76 -1.57
CA ALA A 174 6.87 2.18 -1.35
C ALA A 174 7.47 1.46 -0.14
N THR A 175 8.78 1.41 -0.09
CA THR A 175 9.50 0.87 1.07
C THR A 175 9.36 1.81 2.26
N LEU A 176 8.97 1.25 3.41
CA LEU A 176 9.03 1.93 4.70
C LEU A 176 9.44 0.91 5.76
N LYS A 177 10.62 1.09 6.37
CA LYS A 177 11.10 0.20 7.43
C LYS A 177 10.73 0.78 8.80
N ASP A 178 9.96 0.02 9.57
CA ASP A 178 9.76 0.31 10.98
C ASP A 178 11.07 -0.03 11.74
N THR A 179 11.65 0.96 12.38
CA THR A 179 12.89 0.76 13.16
C THR A 179 12.67 0.10 14.51
N GLY A 180 11.39 -0.16 14.90
CA GLY A 180 11.04 -0.66 16.22
C GLY A 180 11.37 0.28 17.39
N LYS A 181 11.85 1.48 17.11
CA LYS A 181 12.30 2.48 18.10
C LYS A 181 11.42 3.73 18.15
N GLY A 182 10.17 3.62 17.67
CA GLY A 182 9.23 4.74 17.58
C GLY A 182 8.86 5.08 16.13
N PRO A 183 8.12 6.16 15.89
CA PRO A 183 7.45 6.42 14.60
C PRO A 183 8.38 6.84 13.45
N LYS A 184 9.67 6.63 13.57
CA LYS A 184 10.63 7.00 12.51
C LYS A 184 10.80 5.82 11.56
N LEU A 185 10.03 5.83 10.49
CA LEU A 185 10.18 4.92 9.37
C LEU A 185 11.42 5.32 8.55
N LEU A 186 12.23 4.34 8.16
CA LEU A 186 13.35 4.56 7.25
C LEU A 186 12.94 4.10 5.84
N PRO A 187 13.04 4.98 4.83
CA PRO A 187 12.64 4.65 3.47
C PRO A 187 13.67 3.76 2.75
N VAL A 188 14.87 3.69 3.29
CA VAL A 188 16.05 3.07 2.65
C VAL A 188 16.68 2.10 3.62
N ASP A 189 16.94 0.89 3.17
CA ASP A 189 17.71 -0.10 3.93
C ASP A 189 19.16 -0.12 3.48
N THR A 190 20.05 -0.57 4.36
CA THR A 190 21.50 -0.60 4.09
C THR A 190 22.01 -2.03 4.16
N VAL A 191 22.64 -2.48 3.09
CA VAL A 191 23.22 -3.82 2.96
C VAL A 191 24.72 -3.72 2.66
N THR A 192 25.52 -4.66 3.18
CA THR A 192 26.95 -4.74 2.89
C THR A 192 27.26 -6.06 2.20
N LEU A 193 27.71 -5.97 0.97
CA LEU A 193 28.07 -7.11 0.13
C LEU A 193 29.57 -7.45 0.28
N LYS A 194 29.86 -8.75 0.39
CA LYS A 194 31.22 -9.31 0.39
C LYS A 194 31.26 -10.41 -0.65
N LYS A 195 32.35 -10.46 -1.41
CA LYS A 195 32.52 -11.46 -2.44
C LYS A 195 32.41 -12.88 -1.89
N GLY A 196 31.67 -13.73 -2.59
CA GLY A 196 31.46 -15.11 -2.21
C GLY A 196 30.51 -15.33 -1.03
N TYR A 197 29.78 -14.31 -0.60
CA TYR A 197 28.77 -14.41 0.45
C TYR A 197 27.37 -14.15 -0.07
N GLU A 198 26.41 -14.87 0.49
CA GLU A 198 25.00 -14.60 0.36
C GLU A 198 24.58 -13.53 1.37
N VAL A 199 23.90 -12.49 0.90
CA VAL A 199 23.29 -11.46 1.74
C VAL A 199 21.80 -11.48 1.49
N ARG A 200 21.00 -11.61 2.55
CA ARG A 200 19.54 -11.56 2.49
C ARG A 200 19.03 -10.34 3.23
N ASP A 201 18.08 -9.66 2.66
CA ASP A 201 17.37 -8.56 3.30
C ASP A 201 15.88 -8.64 2.99
N THR A 202 15.04 -7.99 3.82
CA THR A 202 13.60 -7.98 3.66
C THR A 202 13.08 -6.55 3.73
N LEU A 203 12.53 -6.07 2.64
CA LEU A 203 11.92 -4.75 2.53
C LEU A 203 10.45 -4.81 2.91
N GLU A 204 10.04 -3.95 3.84
CA GLU A 204 8.65 -3.74 4.22
C GLU A 204 8.01 -2.73 3.28
N LEU A 205 6.78 -3.02 2.84
CA LEU A 205 6.03 -2.16 1.94
C LEU A 205 4.87 -1.49 2.67
N VAL A 206 4.61 -0.26 2.29
CA VAL A 206 3.40 0.50 2.66
C VAL A 206 2.64 0.86 1.40
N ARG A 207 1.32 0.83 1.48
CA ARG A 207 0.45 1.21 0.36
C ARG A 207 0.15 2.70 0.40
N ASP A 208 0.54 3.42 -0.65
CA ASP A 208 0.34 4.86 -0.76
C ASP A 208 -1.03 5.25 -1.32
N THR A 209 -1.61 4.45 -2.22
CA THR A 209 -2.93 4.76 -2.79
C THR A 209 -4.06 4.44 -1.82
N LYS A 210 -4.99 5.38 -1.67
CA LYS A 210 -6.18 5.27 -0.81
C LYS A 210 -7.44 5.20 -1.65
N GLN A 211 -8.43 4.43 -1.18
CA GLN A 211 -9.76 4.31 -1.74
C GLN A 211 -10.77 4.86 -0.75
N ILE A 212 -11.59 5.79 -1.19
CA ILE A 212 -12.56 6.47 -0.35
C ILE A 212 -13.93 6.34 -1.00
N HIS A 213 -14.82 5.66 -0.32
CA HIS A 213 -16.21 5.53 -0.69
C HIS A 213 -17.04 6.49 0.16
N ILE A 214 -17.76 7.36 -0.50
CA ILE A 214 -18.65 8.34 0.15
C ILE A 214 -20.08 7.98 -0.21
N SER A 215 -20.95 7.90 0.78
CA SER A 215 -22.38 7.84 0.57
C SER A 215 -23.08 9.05 1.20
N LEU A 216 -24.10 9.56 0.53
CA LEU A 216 -24.94 10.67 1.00
C LEU A 216 -26.37 10.20 1.16
N ARG A 217 -26.97 10.55 2.29
CA ARG A 217 -28.41 10.32 2.59
C ARG A 217 -29.04 11.58 3.15
N GLN A 218 -30.25 11.89 2.71
CA GLN A 218 -31.07 12.91 3.35
C GLN A 218 -31.94 12.31 4.44
N THR A 219 -32.01 12.96 5.59
CA THR A 219 -32.81 12.48 6.72
C THR A 219 -34.22 13.00 6.70
N GLU A 220 -34.44 14.20 6.09
CA GLU A 220 -35.76 14.86 6.04
C GLU A 220 -36.59 14.43 4.81
N ASP A 221 -35.95 14.26 3.67
CA ASP A 221 -36.57 13.79 2.42
C ASP A 221 -35.69 12.71 1.75
N PRO A 222 -35.68 11.48 2.28
CA PRO A 222 -34.81 10.42 1.80
C PRO A 222 -34.99 10.05 0.33
N ALA A 223 -36.19 10.22 -0.21
CA ALA A 223 -36.51 9.92 -1.61
C ALA A 223 -35.84 10.88 -2.59
N ASN A 224 -35.55 12.10 -2.15
CA ASN A 224 -35.05 13.18 -3.00
C ASN A 224 -33.50 13.23 -3.10
N MET A 225 -32.81 12.24 -2.55
CA MET A 225 -31.36 12.10 -2.73
C MET A 225 -31.04 11.63 -4.16
N ALA A 226 -30.08 12.31 -4.82
CA ALA A 226 -29.57 11.93 -6.12
C ALA A 226 -28.10 12.37 -6.25
N ALA A 227 -27.24 11.49 -6.72
CA ALA A 227 -25.80 11.76 -6.84
C ALA A 227 -25.50 12.92 -7.80
N GLU A 228 -26.29 13.06 -8.86
CA GLU A 228 -26.14 14.14 -9.85
C GLU A 228 -26.33 15.56 -9.27
N ARG A 229 -26.89 15.68 -8.08
CA ARG A 229 -27.09 16.98 -7.39
C ARG A 229 -25.85 17.47 -6.64
N TYR A 230 -24.80 16.65 -6.56
CA TYR A 230 -23.64 16.98 -5.76
C TYR A 230 -22.35 16.88 -6.57
N ASP A 231 -21.44 17.81 -6.34
CA ASP A 231 -20.04 17.73 -6.71
C ASP A 231 -19.25 17.29 -5.49
N VAL A 232 -18.48 16.21 -5.64
CA VAL A 232 -17.65 15.65 -4.57
C VAL A 232 -16.20 15.70 -5.02
N CYS A 233 -15.31 16.24 -4.18
CA CYS A 233 -13.89 16.22 -4.48
C CYS A 233 -13.04 16.13 -3.22
N ILE A 234 -11.81 15.67 -3.41
CA ILE A 234 -10.73 15.77 -2.43
C ILE A 234 -9.65 16.66 -3.01
N ILE A 235 -9.18 17.64 -2.22
CA ILE A 235 -8.07 18.52 -2.59
C ILE A 235 -6.91 18.23 -1.67
N ASP A 236 -5.74 17.89 -2.24
CA ASP A 236 -4.53 17.63 -1.46
C ASP A 236 -3.26 17.96 -2.27
N ARG A 237 -2.14 18.16 -1.56
CA ARG A 237 -0.79 18.37 -2.12
C ARG A 237 0.04 17.09 -1.96
N ASN A 238 -0.39 16.01 -2.61
CA ASN A 238 0.21 14.68 -2.48
C ASN A 238 0.52 14.02 -3.82
N GLY A 239 0.64 14.82 -4.88
CA GLY A 239 0.81 14.30 -6.24
C GLY A 239 2.23 13.90 -6.59
N THR A 240 3.23 14.34 -5.83
CA THR A 240 4.62 13.95 -6.01
C THR A 240 5.15 13.37 -4.71
N LEU A 241 5.59 12.10 -4.77
CA LEU A 241 6.28 11.41 -3.69
C LEU A 241 7.79 11.45 -3.96
N LEU A 242 8.57 11.71 -2.92
CA LEU A 242 10.02 11.71 -2.93
C LEU A 242 10.54 10.27 -2.69
N PHE A 243 11.84 10.05 -2.88
CA PHE A 243 12.50 8.76 -2.63
C PHE A 243 12.25 8.20 -1.23
N ASN A 244 12.04 9.09 -0.26
CA ASN A 244 11.76 8.75 1.14
C ASN A 244 10.27 8.64 1.46
N ASN A 245 9.43 8.54 0.44
CA ASN A 245 7.97 8.47 0.54
C ASN A 245 7.30 9.69 1.20
N GLU A 246 8.01 10.81 1.37
CA GLU A 246 7.41 12.08 1.74
C GLU A 246 6.74 12.73 0.54
N THR A 247 5.71 13.54 0.78
CA THR A 247 5.10 14.36 -0.28
C THR A 247 5.92 15.62 -0.52
N ASP A 248 6.08 16.02 -1.78
CA ASP A 248 6.74 17.27 -2.13
C ASP A 248 5.86 18.47 -1.73
N ALA A 249 6.27 19.19 -0.68
CA ALA A 249 5.52 20.34 -0.17
C ALA A 249 5.44 21.51 -1.16
N THR A 250 6.26 21.51 -2.23
CA THR A 250 6.27 22.57 -3.25
C THR A 250 5.39 22.24 -4.46
N ASP A 251 4.79 21.02 -4.49
CA ASP A 251 3.92 20.60 -5.59
C ASP A 251 2.59 21.40 -5.60
N ASN A 252 1.87 21.34 -6.69
CA ASN A 252 0.55 21.96 -6.80
C ASN A 252 -0.50 21.17 -5.99
N LEU A 253 -1.58 21.84 -5.63
CA LEU A 253 -2.77 21.18 -5.13
C LEU A 253 -3.39 20.33 -6.24
N LEU A 254 -3.78 19.10 -5.92
CA LEU A 254 -4.49 18.20 -6.81
C LEU A 254 -5.97 18.13 -6.42
N HIS A 255 -6.80 18.09 -7.43
CA HIS A 255 -8.23 17.90 -7.33
C HIS A 255 -8.59 16.48 -7.79
N TYR A 256 -9.02 15.65 -6.86
CA TYR A 256 -9.47 14.28 -7.09
C TYR A 256 -10.99 14.27 -7.17
N SER A 257 -11.52 13.88 -8.33
CA SER A 257 -12.96 13.67 -8.54
C SER A 257 -13.33 12.18 -8.46
N PRO A 258 -14.60 11.83 -8.25
CA PRO A 258 -15.04 10.45 -8.22
C PRO A 258 -14.89 9.78 -9.58
N PHE A 259 -14.25 8.61 -9.60
CA PHE A 259 -14.14 7.79 -10.80
C PHE A 259 -15.40 6.92 -11.06
N SER A 260 -16.26 6.77 -10.04
CA SER A 260 -17.54 6.07 -10.14
C SER A 260 -18.59 6.75 -9.29
N ILE A 261 -19.79 6.93 -9.86
CA ILE A 261 -20.94 7.62 -9.23
C ILE A 261 -22.20 6.82 -9.56
N TRP A 262 -23.01 6.51 -8.53
CA TRP A 262 -24.30 5.83 -8.74
C TRP A 262 -25.26 6.09 -7.58
N ASP A 263 -26.53 5.76 -7.78
CA ASP A 263 -27.56 5.77 -6.74
C ASP A 263 -28.02 4.36 -6.40
N THR A 264 -28.44 4.15 -5.14
CA THR A 264 -29.16 2.96 -4.70
C THR A 264 -30.44 3.34 -3.98
N GLU A 265 -31.44 2.48 -4.06
CA GLU A 265 -32.71 2.64 -3.34
C GLU A 265 -32.75 1.70 -2.13
N TYR A 266 -33.42 2.12 -1.07
CA TYR A 266 -33.64 1.31 0.12
C TYR A 266 -35.05 1.57 0.67
N GLU A 267 -35.65 0.56 1.30
CA GLU A 267 -36.94 0.73 1.97
C GLU A 267 -36.74 1.40 3.32
N THR A 268 -37.49 2.49 3.56
CA THR A 268 -37.59 3.12 4.86
C THR A 268 -38.85 2.64 5.55
N HIS A 269 -38.72 2.02 6.70
CA HIS A 269 -39.86 1.78 7.55
C HIS A 269 -40.13 3.04 8.36
N ALA A 270 -41.35 3.58 8.24
CA ALA A 270 -41.79 4.64 9.14
C ALA A 270 -41.68 4.11 10.59
N ALA A 271 -41.10 4.93 11.49
CA ALA A 271 -41.07 4.55 12.90
C ALA A 271 -42.52 4.25 13.34
N PRO A 272 -42.80 3.16 14.06
CA PRO A 272 -44.15 2.84 14.50
C PRO A 272 -44.66 4.00 15.35
N SER A 273 -45.51 4.84 14.73
CA SER A 273 -46.28 5.82 15.46
C SER A 273 -47.39 5.04 16.21
N ALA A 274 -47.67 5.40 17.44
CA ALA A 274 -48.71 4.76 18.26
C ALA A 274 -50.13 4.83 17.66
N ARG A 275 -50.26 5.25 16.40
CA ARG A 275 -51.46 5.31 15.57
C ARG A 275 -51.15 4.95 14.13
N ALA A 276 -50.67 3.71 13.89
CA ALA A 276 -50.58 3.18 12.53
C ALA A 276 -52.03 2.86 12.05
N GLU A 277 -52.51 3.59 11.06
CA GLU A 277 -53.65 3.16 10.26
C GLU A 277 -53.16 2.13 9.22
N GLU A 278 -53.92 1.05 8.99
CA GLU A 278 -53.64 0.05 7.97
C GLU A 278 -53.53 0.71 6.60
N GLY A 279 -52.29 0.83 6.07
CA GLY A 279 -52.00 1.44 4.78
C GLY A 279 -50.64 2.12 4.68
N GLU A 280 -49.67 1.81 5.57
CA GLU A 280 -48.33 2.36 5.46
C GLU A 280 -47.70 2.01 4.12
N THR A 281 -47.57 3.01 3.26
CA THR A 281 -46.78 2.96 2.03
C THR A 281 -45.31 2.86 2.43
N ASN A 282 -44.64 1.81 2.00
CA ASN A 282 -43.17 1.72 2.09
C ASN A 282 -42.60 2.96 1.39
N HIS A 283 -41.95 3.84 2.15
CA HIS A 283 -41.26 4.98 1.56
C HIS A 283 -39.92 4.49 1.04
N ILE A 284 -39.63 4.80 -0.23
CA ILE A 284 -38.35 4.47 -0.83
C ILE A 284 -37.40 5.64 -0.54
N GLY A 285 -36.30 5.33 0.17
CA GLY A 285 -35.19 6.25 0.32
C GLY A 285 -34.13 5.99 -0.73
N ARG A 286 -33.28 6.98 -1.02
CA ARG A 286 -32.16 6.87 -1.96
C ARG A 286 -30.85 7.23 -1.28
N THR A 287 -29.78 6.56 -1.71
CA THR A 287 -28.41 6.84 -1.30
C THR A 287 -27.59 7.16 -2.54
N ALA A 288 -26.92 8.30 -2.52
CA ALA A 288 -25.95 8.66 -3.55
C ALA A 288 -24.57 8.16 -3.16
N HIS A 289 -23.87 7.52 -4.09
CA HIS A 289 -22.56 6.90 -3.87
C HIS A 289 -21.49 7.50 -4.78
N PHE A 290 -20.30 7.72 -4.22
CA PHE A 290 -19.14 8.27 -4.91
C PHE A 290 -17.89 7.48 -4.51
N GLN A 291 -17.14 6.99 -5.50
CA GLN A 291 -15.86 6.35 -5.27
C GLN A 291 -14.72 7.24 -5.75
N LEU A 292 -13.80 7.55 -4.84
CA LEU A 292 -12.60 8.32 -5.12
C LEU A 292 -11.36 7.49 -4.82
N SER A 293 -10.28 7.84 -5.49
CA SER A 293 -8.96 7.29 -5.21
C SER A 293 -7.96 8.44 -5.13
N THR A 294 -7.11 8.42 -4.11
CA THR A 294 -6.07 9.44 -3.90
C THR A 294 -4.70 8.82 -3.71
N SER A 295 -3.66 9.61 -3.90
CA SER A 295 -2.32 9.29 -3.42
C SER A 295 -2.27 9.32 -1.89
N ARG A 296 -1.10 9.09 -1.31
CA ARG A 296 -0.86 9.02 0.14
C ARG A 296 -1.47 10.20 0.89
N LEU A 297 -2.26 9.91 1.92
CA LEU A 297 -2.78 10.92 2.84
C LEU A 297 -1.75 11.22 3.93
N VAL A 298 -1.46 12.50 4.16
CA VAL A 298 -0.48 12.95 5.14
C VAL A 298 -1.12 13.89 6.14
N ASN A 299 -0.85 13.64 7.43
CA ASN A 299 -1.21 14.56 8.50
C ASN A 299 -0.12 15.62 8.67
N ARG A 300 -0.36 16.80 8.15
CA ARG A 300 0.62 17.91 8.11
C ARG A 300 0.47 18.88 9.28
N THR A 301 1.54 19.61 9.51
CA THR A 301 1.54 20.75 10.44
C THR A 301 2.00 21.98 9.65
N PRO A 302 1.18 23.05 9.55
CA PRO A 302 -0.15 23.20 10.17
C PRO A 302 -1.23 22.33 9.51
N ALA A 303 -2.28 22.02 10.27
CA ALA A 303 -3.39 21.18 9.81
C ALA A 303 -4.23 21.78 8.67
N THR A 304 -4.06 23.08 8.38
CA THR A 304 -4.64 23.76 7.22
C THR A 304 -4.13 23.22 5.89
N ASP A 305 -2.96 22.60 5.89
CA ASP A 305 -2.33 22.03 4.71
C ASP A 305 -2.74 20.57 4.45
N ASN A 306 -3.60 20.01 5.30
CA ASN A 306 -4.15 18.67 5.14
C ASN A 306 -5.13 18.57 3.99
N ALA A 307 -5.31 17.34 3.49
CA ALA A 307 -6.36 17.01 2.53
C ALA A 307 -7.74 17.49 2.99
N ARG A 308 -8.50 18.09 2.09
CA ARG A 308 -9.88 18.52 2.34
C ARG A 308 -10.85 17.72 1.49
N LEU A 309 -11.88 17.19 2.15
CA LEU A 309 -13.04 16.63 1.48
C LEU A 309 -14.10 17.72 1.37
N ILE A 310 -14.53 18.01 0.14
CA ILE A 310 -15.53 19.03 -0.18
C ILE A 310 -16.67 18.38 -0.95
N ILE A 311 -17.91 18.63 -0.50
CA ILE A 311 -19.13 18.25 -1.19
C ILE A 311 -19.95 19.51 -1.37
N THR A 312 -20.28 19.84 -2.62
CA THR A 312 -21.01 21.05 -2.99
C THR A 312 -22.36 20.67 -3.61
N SER A 313 -23.43 21.31 -3.19
CA SER A 313 -24.71 21.20 -3.87
C SER A 313 -24.65 21.92 -5.21
N ARG A 314 -24.94 21.23 -6.30
CA ARG A 314 -25.02 21.84 -7.65
C ARG A 314 -26.18 22.79 -7.79
N GLU A 315 -27.25 22.61 -7.00
CA GLU A 315 -28.44 23.43 -7.05
C GLU A 315 -28.18 24.80 -6.42
N THR A 316 -27.55 24.85 -5.25
CA THR A 316 -27.32 26.08 -4.50
C THR A 316 -25.94 26.67 -4.65
N GLY A 317 -24.96 25.86 -5.09
CA GLY A 317 -23.52 26.20 -5.07
C GLY A 317 -22.90 26.21 -3.67
N GLU A 318 -23.66 25.84 -2.63
CA GLU A 318 -23.16 25.83 -1.26
C GLU A 318 -22.43 24.56 -0.94
N LYS A 319 -21.40 24.67 -0.11
CA LYS A 319 -20.67 23.52 0.44
C LYS A 319 -21.49 22.86 1.55
N VAL A 320 -22.03 21.69 1.29
CA VAL A 320 -22.75 20.88 2.28
C VAL A 320 -21.80 20.12 3.21
N VAL A 321 -20.57 19.83 2.74
CA VAL A 321 -19.45 19.28 3.53
C VAL A 321 -18.18 20.02 3.13
N ASP A 322 -17.39 20.47 4.10
CA ASP A 322 -16.04 21.01 3.90
C ASP A 322 -15.20 20.68 5.14
N VAL A 323 -14.50 19.56 5.11
CA VAL A 323 -13.83 18.99 6.28
C VAL A 323 -12.35 18.67 6.01
N ASN A 324 -11.53 18.80 7.06
CA ASN A 324 -10.17 18.28 7.07
C ASN A 324 -10.24 16.74 7.12
N LEU A 325 -9.89 16.08 6.02
CA LEU A 325 -10.04 14.64 5.88
C LEU A 325 -9.20 13.83 6.89
N PRO A 326 -7.89 14.09 7.08
CA PRO A 326 -7.12 13.43 8.14
C PRO A 326 -7.70 13.63 9.55
N ALA A 327 -8.21 14.84 9.87
CA ALA A 327 -8.82 15.10 11.16
C ALA A 327 -10.12 14.29 11.35
N LEU A 328 -10.95 14.20 10.31
CA LEU A 328 -12.16 13.38 10.34
C LEU A 328 -11.84 11.89 10.53
N LEU A 329 -10.83 11.39 9.82
CA LEU A 329 -10.39 9.98 9.92
C LEU A 329 -9.73 9.67 11.28
N ASN A 330 -9.21 10.70 11.98
CA ASN A 330 -8.68 10.55 13.34
C ASN A 330 -9.72 10.06 14.36
N ASP A 331 -10.99 10.37 14.14
CA ASP A 331 -12.05 9.88 15.03
C ASP A 331 -12.24 8.36 14.88
N ALA A 332 -12.13 7.84 13.65
CA ALA A 332 -12.11 6.40 13.42
C ALA A 332 -10.86 5.74 14.04
N ARG A 333 -9.68 6.36 13.89
CA ARG A 333 -8.44 5.91 14.53
C ARG A 333 -8.60 5.86 16.04
N ASN A 334 -9.13 6.91 16.69
CA ASN A 334 -9.34 6.96 18.14
C ASN A 334 -10.21 5.82 18.66
N TYR A 335 -11.18 5.39 17.86
CA TYR A 335 -12.03 4.27 18.21
C TYR A 335 -11.35 2.91 18.01
N TYR A 336 -10.53 2.78 16.94
CA TYR A 336 -9.81 1.55 16.62
C TYR A 336 -8.62 1.33 17.57
N ASP A 337 -7.71 2.29 17.65
CA ASP A 337 -6.53 2.27 18.50
C ASP A 337 -6.07 3.70 18.81
N GLN A 338 -6.49 4.22 19.97
CA GLN A 338 -6.16 5.58 20.39
C GLN A 338 -4.65 5.83 20.59
N PHE A 339 -3.85 4.77 20.73
CA PHE A 339 -2.41 4.88 20.93
C PHE A 339 -1.62 4.86 19.62
N MET A 340 -2.24 4.43 18.52
CA MET A 340 -1.61 4.47 17.20
C MET A 340 -1.46 5.92 16.74
N PRO A 341 -0.27 6.38 16.30
CA PRO A 341 -0.13 7.70 15.69
C PRO A 341 -1.06 7.88 14.48
N LEU A 342 -1.61 9.09 14.29
CA LEU A 342 -2.54 9.33 13.17
C LEU A 342 -1.89 9.01 11.80
N GLN A 343 -0.63 9.40 11.59
CA GLN A 343 0.03 9.10 10.33
C GLN A 343 0.19 7.58 10.12
N GLU A 344 0.51 6.83 11.16
CA GLU A 344 0.58 5.37 11.06
C GLU A 344 -0.78 4.77 10.68
N PHE A 345 -1.88 5.25 11.26
CA PHE A 345 -3.23 4.82 10.89
C PHE A 345 -3.53 5.14 9.43
N LEU A 346 -3.21 6.34 8.96
CA LEU A 346 -3.40 6.75 7.57
C LEU A 346 -2.53 5.93 6.59
N ASP A 347 -1.35 5.52 7.00
CA ASP A 347 -0.46 4.69 6.18
C ASP A 347 -0.93 3.23 6.15
N ARG A 348 -1.36 2.65 7.28
CA ARG A 348 -1.82 1.26 7.37
C ARG A 348 -3.17 1.01 6.71
N GLU A 349 -4.13 1.96 6.83
CA GLU A 349 -5.46 1.82 6.21
C GLU A 349 -5.46 2.39 4.79
N TYR A 350 -6.18 1.74 3.90
CA TYR A 350 -6.31 2.19 2.52
C TYR A 350 -7.75 2.24 2.00
N ARG A 351 -8.74 1.77 2.79
CA ARG A 351 -10.17 1.81 2.46
C ARG A 351 -10.96 2.52 3.53
N TYR A 352 -11.59 3.61 3.15
CA TYR A 352 -12.43 4.38 4.03
C TYR A 352 -13.85 4.47 3.45
N ASN A 353 -14.87 4.22 4.27
CA ASN A 353 -16.26 4.46 3.92
C ASN A 353 -16.80 5.56 4.81
N LEU A 354 -17.35 6.58 4.20
CA LEU A 354 -17.86 7.79 4.84
C LEU A 354 -19.34 7.96 4.47
N ASP A 355 -20.26 7.61 5.38
CA ASP A 355 -21.71 7.74 5.17
C ASP A 355 -22.19 9.04 5.79
N PHE A 356 -22.35 10.10 5.00
CA PHE A 356 -22.85 11.40 5.43
C PHE A 356 -24.37 11.44 5.43
N PHE A 357 -24.93 12.00 6.50
CA PHE A 357 -26.36 12.25 6.68
C PHE A 357 -26.60 13.74 6.67
N LEU A 358 -27.47 14.18 5.76
CA LEU A 358 -27.76 15.59 5.49
C LEU A 358 -29.15 15.97 6.03
N ALA A 359 -29.25 17.16 6.61
CA ALA A 359 -30.52 17.82 6.96
C ALA A 359 -30.37 19.32 6.75
N GLY A 360 -31.40 19.99 6.24
CA GLY A 360 -31.37 21.42 6.00
C GLY A 360 -30.23 21.88 5.06
N GLY A 361 -29.83 21.05 4.10
CA GLY A 361 -28.74 21.35 3.16
C GLY A 361 -27.32 21.24 3.75
N ARG A 362 -27.14 20.71 4.96
CA ARG A 362 -25.84 20.51 5.62
C ARG A 362 -25.72 19.09 6.18
N TRP A 363 -24.49 18.63 6.37
CA TRP A 363 -24.28 17.35 7.04
C TRP A 363 -24.48 17.51 8.56
N THR A 364 -25.15 16.53 9.17
CA THR A 364 -25.43 16.49 10.60
C THR A 364 -24.52 15.51 11.32
N TYR A 365 -24.26 14.37 10.71
CA TYR A 365 -23.30 13.38 11.19
C TYR A 365 -22.77 12.53 10.03
N VAL A 366 -21.66 11.87 10.26
CA VAL A 366 -21.06 10.91 9.36
C VAL A 366 -20.75 9.63 10.12
N ASN A 367 -21.05 8.48 9.53
CA ASN A 367 -20.56 7.19 10.00
C ASN A 367 -19.29 6.85 9.22
N ILE A 368 -18.22 6.56 9.94
CA ILE A 368 -16.92 6.20 9.36
C ILE A 368 -16.67 4.73 9.63
N SER A 369 -16.44 3.94 8.58
CA SER A 369 -15.95 2.57 8.70
C SER A 369 -14.70 2.37 7.84
N ILE A 370 -13.86 1.43 8.23
CA ILE A 370 -12.64 1.05 7.53
C ILE A 370 -12.77 -0.37 6.99
N GLY A 371 -11.98 -0.69 5.95
CA GLY A 371 -12.23 -1.80 5.04
C GLY A 371 -12.40 -3.19 5.63
N VAL A 372 -11.84 -3.43 6.81
CA VAL A 372 -11.76 -4.79 7.41
C VAL A 372 -12.72 -4.98 8.59
N LEU A 373 -13.19 -3.89 9.18
CA LEU A 373 -13.95 -3.95 10.41
C LEU A 373 -15.44 -3.81 10.15
N SER A 374 -16.23 -4.68 10.76
CA SER A 374 -17.71 -4.65 10.69
C SER A 374 -18.36 -3.56 11.52
N TRP A 375 -17.57 -2.67 12.14
CA TRP A 375 -18.07 -1.56 12.96
C TRP A 375 -17.84 -0.21 12.27
N SER A 376 -18.64 0.78 12.66
CA SER A 376 -18.50 2.17 12.22
C SER A 376 -18.53 3.12 13.43
N VAL A 377 -17.81 4.24 13.30
CA VAL A 377 -17.84 5.36 14.25
C VAL A 377 -18.74 6.45 13.69
N ARG A 378 -19.61 7.00 14.54
CA ARG A 378 -20.44 8.15 14.20
C ARG A 378 -19.78 9.44 14.71
N VAL A 379 -19.48 10.34 13.81
CA VAL A 379 -19.00 11.70 14.10
C VAL A 379 -20.14 12.68 13.83
N GLN A 380 -20.47 13.52 14.81
CA GLN A 380 -21.50 14.55 14.68
C GLN A 380 -20.89 15.89 14.27
N ASN A 381 -21.57 16.60 13.39
CA ASN A 381 -21.25 17.98 13.08
C ASN A 381 -21.77 18.87 14.24
N VAL A 382 -20.88 19.25 15.13
CA VAL A 382 -21.21 20.20 16.20
C VAL A 382 -20.99 21.60 15.66
N VAL A 383 -22.07 22.26 15.26
CA VAL A 383 -22.05 23.72 15.07
C VAL A 383 -22.10 24.32 16.46
N LEU A 384 -20.96 24.81 16.97
CA LEU A 384 -20.96 25.68 18.16
C LEU A 384 -21.58 27.00 17.71
N GLU A 385 -22.81 27.28 18.18
CA GLU A 385 -23.47 28.58 18.06
C GLU A 385 -22.71 29.67 18.84
#